data_4a5c1876f784ea9420f4d074dbc15587
#
_entry.id   4a5c1876f784ea9420f4d074dbc15587
#
_cell.length_a   1.000
_cell.length_b   1.000
_cell.length_c   1.000
_cell.angle_alpha   90.00
_cell.angle_beta   90.00
_cell.angle_gamma   90.00
#
_symmetry.space_group_name_H-M   'P 1'
#
loop_
_entity.id
_entity.type
_entity.pdbx_description
1 polymer ?
#
loop_
_entity_poly.entity_id
_entity_poly.type
_entity_poly.pdbx_seq_one_letter_code
_entity_poly.pdbx_strand_id
1 'polypeptide(L)'
;MSKLNDIRFFQVKPAIYYGIGAIEQVGNHDFKQVCIVTDEGMVKFGLLKMLTDVLDKHNIKYHVFSDVEPDPSTEIVEKGLTHILMEKPDALIALGGGSAIDSAKAIIYYCYNFKKMFFEEDYIKKPYFIAMPTGSVGRQNPVLQERTKSRP
;
A
#
# COMPACT_ATOMS: atom_id res chain seq x y z
N MET A 1 7.57 -25.76 41.55
CA MET A 1 8.90 -25.34 41.14
C MET A 1 8.88 -24.82 39.72
N SER A 2 9.16 -23.60 39.60
CA SER A 2 9.49 -22.74 38.46
C SER A 2 9.04 -23.22 37.09
N LYS A 3 7.86 -22.88 36.71
CA LYS A 3 7.40 -22.84 35.31
C LYS A 3 7.75 -21.49 34.71
N LEU A 4 9.01 -21.11 34.75
CA LEU A 4 9.51 -19.82 34.28
C LEU A 4 9.86 -19.79 32.79
N ASN A 5 9.50 -20.82 32.03
CA ASN A 5 9.83 -20.91 30.61
C ASN A 5 8.60 -20.82 29.70
N ASP A 6 7.57 -20.06 30.08
CA ASP A 6 6.49 -19.71 29.16
C ASP A 6 6.91 -18.47 28.36
N ILE A 7 7.93 -18.65 27.50
CA ILE A 7 8.37 -17.62 26.60
C ILE A 7 7.31 -17.47 25.49
N ARG A 8 6.59 -16.36 25.53
CA ARG A 8 5.63 -15.98 24.49
C ARG A 8 6.33 -15.06 23.52
N PHE A 9 6.36 -15.45 22.26
CA PHE A 9 6.90 -14.64 21.20
C PHE A 9 5.78 -14.15 20.28
N PHE A 10 5.75 -12.84 20.06
CA PHE A 10 4.86 -12.21 19.10
C PHE A 10 5.68 -11.32 18.17
N GLN A 11 5.59 -11.60 16.88
CA GLN A 11 6.25 -10.81 15.85
C GLN A 11 5.24 -10.37 14.78
N VAL A 12 5.18 -9.08 14.51
CA VAL A 12 4.46 -8.52 13.38
C VAL A 12 5.46 -8.33 12.23
N LYS A 13 5.17 -8.96 11.09
CA LYS A 13 6.05 -8.88 9.91
C LYS A 13 6.13 -7.49 9.28
N PRO A 14 5.02 -6.70 9.14
CA PRO A 14 5.11 -5.36 8.61
C PRO A 14 5.77 -4.40 9.61
N ALA A 15 6.58 -3.48 9.13
CA ALA A 15 6.99 -2.32 9.91
C ALA A 15 5.80 -1.38 10.07
N ILE A 16 5.61 -0.85 11.27
CA ILE A 16 4.51 0.06 11.60
C ILE A 16 5.10 1.36 12.08
N TYR A 17 4.78 2.44 11.38
CA TYR A 17 5.13 3.80 11.76
C TYR A 17 3.86 4.55 12.18
N TYR A 18 3.90 5.23 13.31
CA TYR A 18 2.76 5.97 13.83
C TYR A 18 3.19 7.28 14.47
N GLY A 19 2.26 8.21 14.51
CA GLY A 19 2.50 9.53 15.10
C GLY A 19 2.64 10.63 14.04
N ILE A 20 2.87 11.85 14.54
CA ILE A 20 3.03 13.02 13.70
C ILE A 20 4.28 12.85 12.80
N GLY A 21 4.10 13.03 11.50
CA GLY A 21 5.19 12.88 10.52
C GLY A 21 5.46 11.46 10.06
N ALA A 22 4.69 10.45 10.50
CA ALA A 22 4.85 9.07 10.03
C ALA A 22 4.78 8.95 8.50
N ILE A 23 4.00 9.79 7.84
CA ILE A 23 3.87 9.83 6.38
C ILE A 23 5.19 10.13 5.66
N GLU A 24 6.10 10.87 6.29
CA GLU A 24 7.41 11.20 5.75
C GLU A 24 8.30 9.95 5.53
N GLN A 25 7.99 8.85 6.22
CA GLN A 25 8.73 7.60 6.06
C GLN A 25 8.66 7.03 4.64
N VAL A 26 7.63 7.36 3.87
CA VAL A 26 7.53 6.98 2.46
C VAL A 26 8.70 7.53 1.65
N GLY A 27 9.16 8.73 1.95
CA GLY A 27 10.28 9.37 1.28
C GLY A 27 11.65 8.73 1.58
N ASN A 28 11.75 7.88 2.60
CA ASN A 28 13.00 7.19 2.94
C ASN A 28 13.26 5.94 2.08
N HIS A 29 12.29 5.55 1.25
CA HIS A 29 12.46 4.47 0.30
C HIS A 29 13.05 4.96 -1.01
N ASP A 30 13.84 4.11 -1.66
CA ASP A 30 14.41 4.39 -2.98
C ASP A 30 13.42 4.02 -4.11
N PHE A 31 12.21 4.58 -4.02
CA PHE A 31 11.21 4.42 -5.07
C PHE A 31 11.40 5.48 -6.16
N LYS A 32 11.28 5.06 -7.40
CA LYS A 32 11.23 5.96 -8.56
C LYS A 32 9.80 6.36 -8.90
N GLN A 33 8.89 5.39 -8.76
CA GLN A 33 7.49 5.56 -9.14
C GLN A 33 6.60 4.69 -8.25
N VAL A 34 5.48 5.25 -7.81
CA VAL A 34 4.49 4.57 -7.00
C VAL A 34 3.08 4.72 -7.59
N CYS A 35 2.21 3.78 -7.28
CA CYS A 35 0.79 3.91 -7.56
C CYS A 35 0.03 4.07 -6.24
N ILE A 36 -0.83 5.08 -6.17
CA ILE A 36 -1.68 5.36 -5.01
C ILE A 36 -3.08 4.85 -5.32
N VAL A 37 -3.56 3.93 -4.51
CA VAL A 37 -4.94 3.41 -4.56
C VAL A 37 -5.72 4.07 -3.44
N THR A 38 -6.75 4.83 -3.79
CA THR A 38 -7.50 5.65 -2.85
C THR A 38 -8.96 5.81 -3.29
N ASP A 39 -9.74 6.50 -2.50
CA ASP A 39 -11.11 6.88 -2.82
C ASP A 39 -11.28 8.39 -2.92
N GLU A 40 -12.40 8.82 -3.49
CA GLU A 40 -12.69 10.25 -3.66
C GLU A 40 -12.75 11.03 -2.33
N GLY A 41 -13.10 10.38 -1.23
CA GLY A 41 -13.12 11.01 0.09
C GLY A 41 -11.72 11.46 0.51
N MET A 42 -10.70 10.66 0.26
CA MET A 42 -9.31 11.02 0.57
C MET A 42 -8.81 12.20 -0.26
N VAL A 43 -9.28 12.30 -1.51
CA VAL A 43 -9.00 13.45 -2.38
C VAL A 43 -9.63 14.71 -1.79
N LYS A 44 -10.93 14.67 -1.45
CA LYS A 44 -11.69 15.81 -0.93
C LYS A 44 -11.19 16.30 0.43
N PHE A 45 -10.77 15.40 1.31
CA PHE A 45 -10.28 15.76 2.64
C PHE A 45 -8.81 16.20 2.67
N GLY A 46 -8.12 16.24 1.53
CA GLY A 46 -6.74 16.70 1.43
C GLY A 46 -5.69 15.70 1.92
N LEU A 47 -6.07 14.48 2.27
CA LEU A 47 -5.12 13.44 2.70
C LEU A 47 -4.24 12.96 1.56
N LEU A 48 -4.81 12.86 0.35
CA LEU A 48 -4.03 12.57 -0.85
C LEU A 48 -2.97 13.64 -1.09
N LYS A 49 -3.33 14.92 -0.92
CA LYS A 49 -2.38 16.03 -1.09
C LYS A 49 -1.21 15.94 -0.11
N MET A 50 -1.45 15.57 1.14
CA MET A 50 -0.38 15.39 2.13
C MET A 50 0.63 14.33 1.65
N LEU A 51 0.15 13.22 1.10
CA LEU A 51 1.01 12.16 0.57
C LEU A 51 1.76 12.62 -0.67
N THR A 52 1.08 13.24 -1.63
CA THR A 52 1.71 13.70 -2.87
C THR A 52 2.76 14.79 -2.62
N ASP A 53 2.55 15.67 -1.64
CA ASP A 53 3.56 16.67 -1.24
C ASP A 53 4.85 16.00 -0.74
N VAL A 54 4.74 14.90 0.02
CA VAL A 54 5.91 14.11 0.44
C VAL A 54 6.61 13.47 -0.75
N LEU A 55 5.84 12.88 -1.68
CA LEU A 55 6.40 12.24 -2.87
C LEU A 55 7.10 13.26 -3.77
N ASP A 56 6.52 14.43 -3.98
CA ASP A 56 7.11 15.52 -4.75
C ASP A 56 8.42 16.01 -4.12
N LYS A 57 8.45 16.17 -2.81
CA LYS A 57 9.64 16.57 -2.05
C LYS A 57 10.81 15.58 -2.26
N HIS A 58 10.53 14.31 -2.43
CA HIS A 58 11.52 13.26 -2.64
C HIS A 58 11.72 12.88 -4.11
N ASN A 59 11.12 13.61 -5.05
CA ASN A 59 11.17 13.35 -6.49
C ASN A 59 10.68 11.95 -6.89
N ILE A 60 9.68 11.43 -6.17
CA ILE A 60 9.05 10.16 -6.45
C ILE A 60 7.84 10.42 -7.35
N LYS A 61 7.83 9.84 -8.55
CA LYS A 61 6.70 9.91 -9.46
C LYS A 61 5.53 9.10 -8.91
N TYR A 62 4.31 9.54 -9.16
CA TYR A 62 3.12 8.82 -8.71
C TYR A 62 1.99 8.86 -9.72
N HIS A 63 1.19 7.80 -9.70
CA HIS A 63 -0.09 7.69 -10.38
C HIS A 63 -1.17 7.47 -9.33
N VAL A 64 -2.31 8.10 -9.52
CA VAL A 64 -3.44 7.99 -8.60
C VAL A 64 -4.57 7.19 -9.25
N PHE A 65 -4.97 6.12 -8.58
CA PHE A 65 -6.17 5.37 -8.89
C PHE A 65 -7.20 5.63 -7.79
N SER A 66 -8.19 6.47 -8.08
CA SER A 66 -9.18 6.95 -7.10
C SER A 66 -10.58 6.36 -7.26
N ASP A 67 -10.74 5.37 -8.13
CA ASP A 67 -12.03 4.74 -8.44
C ASP A 67 -12.43 3.65 -7.42
N VAL A 68 -11.83 3.64 -6.24
CA VAL A 68 -12.14 2.66 -5.22
C VAL A 68 -13.51 2.93 -4.61
N GLU A 69 -14.33 1.89 -4.56
CA GLU A 69 -15.67 1.90 -3.96
C GLU A 69 -15.74 0.89 -2.82
N PRO A 70 -16.69 1.08 -1.88
CA PRO A 70 -17.03 0.02 -0.93
C PRO A 70 -17.43 -1.24 -1.70
N ASP A 71 -16.87 -2.40 -1.31
CA ASP A 71 -17.13 -3.67 -1.97
C ASP A 71 -16.77 -3.65 -3.47
N PRO A 72 -15.46 -3.60 -3.79
CA PRO A 72 -14.98 -3.32 -5.14
C PRO A 72 -15.45 -4.38 -6.14
N SER A 73 -16.03 -3.91 -7.24
CA SER A 73 -16.42 -4.76 -8.35
C SER A 73 -15.20 -5.31 -9.10
N THR A 74 -15.42 -6.39 -9.84
CA THR A 74 -14.38 -6.97 -10.71
C THR A 74 -13.84 -5.92 -11.71
N GLU A 75 -14.70 -5.03 -12.22
CA GLU A 75 -14.33 -3.98 -13.14
C GLU A 75 -13.33 -2.98 -12.53
N ILE A 76 -13.51 -2.63 -11.26
CA ILE A 76 -12.58 -1.74 -10.54
C ILE A 76 -11.23 -2.40 -10.36
N VAL A 77 -11.22 -3.68 -10.02
CA VAL A 77 -9.98 -4.46 -9.89
C VAL A 77 -9.26 -4.56 -11.24
N GLU A 78 -9.98 -4.79 -12.34
CA GLU A 78 -9.41 -4.84 -13.69
C GLU A 78 -8.82 -3.50 -14.13
N LYS A 79 -9.49 -2.39 -13.84
CA LYS A 79 -8.96 -1.05 -14.10
C LYS A 79 -7.65 -0.81 -13.33
N GLY A 80 -7.64 -1.12 -12.04
CA GLY A 80 -6.44 -1.00 -11.21
C GLY A 80 -5.31 -1.89 -11.67
N LEU A 81 -5.62 -3.13 -12.08
CA LEU A 81 -4.66 -4.06 -12.66
C LEU A 81 -4.02 -3.49 -13.94
N THR A 82 -4.83 -2.92 -14.82
CA THR A 82 -4.34 -2.28 -16.05
C THR A 82 -3.36 -1.15 -15.73
N HIS A 83 -3.68 -0.30 -14.76
CA HIS A 83 -2.78 0.75 -14.30
C HIS A 83 -1.43 0.19 -13.85
N ILE A 84 -1.43 -0.85 -13.01
CA ILE A 84 -0.19 -1.44 -12.50
C ILE A 84 0.64 -2.09 -13.61
N LEU A 85 -0.01 -2.78 -14.55
CA LEU A 85 0.69 -3.44 -15.64
C LEU A 85 1.34 -2.44 -16.60
N MET A 86 0.69 -1.30 -16.85
CA MET A 86 1.21 -0.26 -17.72
C MET A 86 2.31 0.58 -17.05
N GLU A 87 2.07 0.99 -15.81
CA GLU A 87 2.95 1.93 -15.11
C GLU A 87 4.11 1.26 -14.38
N LYS A 88 4.01 -0.02 -14.06
CA LYS A 88 5.05 -0.83 -13.40
C LYS A 88 5.64 -0.14 -12.16
N PRO A 89 4.81 0.25 -11.18
CA PRO A 89 5.28 0.99 -10.00
C PRO A 89 6.20 0.13 -9.13
N ASP A 90 7.13 0.77 -8.44
CA ASP A 90 7.98 0.13 -7.43
C ASP A 90 7.20 -0.22 -6.17
N ALA A 91 6.20 0.60 -5.85
CA ALA A 91 5.32 0.40 -4.70
C ALA A 91 3.86 0.72 -5.03
N LEU A 92 2.97 0.05 -4.30
CA LEU A 92 1.55 0.35 -4.26
C LEU A 92 1.21 0.89 -2.87
N ILE A 93 0.66 2.09 -2.83
CA ILE A 93 0.25 2.76 -1.58
C ILE A 93 -1.26 2.78 -1.52
N ALA A 94 -1.83 2.08 -0.54
CA ALA A 94 -3.27 2.13 -0.26
C ALA A 94 -3.54 3.23 0.78
N LEU A 95 -4.20 4.30 0.37
CA LEU A 95 -4.58 5.42 1.22
C LEU A 95 -6.10 5.43 1.42
N GLY A 96 -6.56 5.16 2.61
CA GLY A 96 -7.99 5.19 2.92
C GLY A 96 -8.42 4.16 3.94
N GLY A 97 -9.68 3.82 3.94
CA GLY A 97 -10.26 2.79 4.80
C GLY A 97 -10.04 1.38 4.27
N GLY A 98 -10.79 0.43 4.84
CA GLY A 98 -10.71 -0.98 4.47
C GLY A 98 -10.91 -1.23 2.97
N SER A 99 -11.81 -0.50 2.32
CA SER A 99 -12.09 -0.64 0.88
C SER A 99 -10.87 -0.34 0.02
N ALA A 100 -10.13 0.73 0.32
CA ALA A 100 -8.91 1.09 -0.42
C ALA A 100 -7.80 0.04 -0.21
N ILE A 101 -7.64 -0.43 1.03
CA ILE A 101 -6.64 -1.44 1.38
C ILE A 101 -6.96 -2.78 0.72
N ASP A 102 -8.21 -3.22 0.77
CA ASP A 102 -8.65 -4.49 0.19
C ASP A 102 -8.60 -4.46 -1.34
N SER A 103 -8.99 -3.35 -1.96
CA SER A 103 -8.84 -3.14 -3.41
C SER A 103 -7.37 -3.22 -3.85
N ALA A 104 -6.48 -2.53 -3.13
CA ALA A 104 -5.05 -2.57 -3.44
C ALA A 104 -4.46 -3.98 -3.30
N LYS A 105 -4.86 -4.73 -2.27
CA LYS A 105 -4.46 -6.13 -2.10
C LYS A 105 -4.96 -7.01 -3.24
N ALA A 106 -6.22 -6.85 -3.64
CA ALA A 106 -6.81 -7.58 -4.75
C ALA A 106 -6.07 -7.30 -6.06
N ILE A 107 -5.82 -6.03 -6.36
CA ILE A 107 -5.08 -5.60 -7.54
C ILE A 107 -3.67 -6.25 -7.59
N ILE A 108 -2.93 -6.22 -6.47
CA ILE A 108 -1.61 -6.87 -6.38
C ILE A 108 -1.71 -8.38 -6.60
N TYR A 109 -2.70 -9.02 -5.99
CA TYR A 109 -2.91 -10.46 -6.10
C TYR A 109 -3.19 -10.88 -7.55
N TYR A 110 -4.11 -10.19 -8.21
CA TYR A 110 -4.44 -10.47 -9.61
C TYR A 110 -3.28 -10.13 -10.54
N CYS A 111 -2.56 -9.04 -10.32
CA CYS A 111 -1.37 -8.70 -11.09
C CYS A 111 -0.30 -9.78 -10.99
N TYR A 112 -0.06 -10.30 -9.80
CA TYR A 112 0.91 -11.38 -9.58
C TYR A 112 0.51 -12.66 -10.31
N ASN A 113 -0.75 -13.08 -10.15
CA ASN A 113 -1.24 -14.29 -10.81
C ASN A 113 -1.25 -14.16 -12.34
N PHE A 114 -1.64 -13.00 -12.86
CA PHE A 114 -1.59 -12.73 -14.30
C PHE A 114 -0.16 -12.86 -14.83
N LYS A 115 0.80 -12.24 -14.17
CA LYS A 115 2.22 -12.34 -14.57
C LYS A 115 2.73 -13.77 -14.48
N LYS A 116 2.32 -14.52 -13.46
CA LYS A 116 2.70 -15.94 -13.29
C LYS A 116 2.23 -16.84 -14.43
N MET A 117 1.16 -16.47 -15.12
CA MET A 117 0.69 -17.24 -16.29
C MET A 117 1.60 -17.08 -17.52
N PHE A 118 2.37 -15.99 -17.62
CA PHE A 118 3.16 -15.64 -18.80
C PHE A 118 4.66 -15.59 -18.55
N PHE A 119 5.10 -15.55 -17.31
CA PHE A 119 6.50 -15.40 -16.91
C PHE A 119 6.89 -16.41 -15.86
N GLU A 120 8.15 -16.79 -15.84
CA GLU A 120 8.71 -17.59 -14.74
C GLU A 120 8.69 -16.78 -13.44
N GLU A 121 8.46 -17.46 -12.32
CA GLU A 121 8.24 -16.84 -11.00
C GLU A 121 9.40 -15.94 -10.58
N ASP A 122 10.64 -16.29 -10.97
CA ASP A 122 11.86 -15.53 -10.63
C ASP A 122 11.93 -14.14 -11.30
N TYR A 123 11.20 -13.94 -12.39
CA TYR A 123 11.14 -12.66 -13.12
C TYR A 123 10.00 -11.74 -12.67
N ILE A 124 9.16 -12.19 -11.73
CA ILE A 124 8.01 -11.42 -11.28
C ILE A 124 8.40 -10.57 -10.07
N LYS A 125 8.66 -9.29 -10.32
CA LYS A 125 8.84 -8.31 -9.25
C LYS A 125 7.48 -7.90 -8.69
N LYS A 126 7.19 -8.25 -7.44
CA LYS A 126 6.02 -7.71 -6.72
C LYS A 126 6.31 -6.27 -6.31
N PRO A 127 5.38 -5.32 -6.49
CA PRO A 127 5.53 -3.99 -5.94
C PRO A 127 5.56 -4.05 -4.41
N TYR A 128 6.28 -3.14 -3.80
CA TYR A 128 6.25 -2.94 -2.36
C TYR A 128 4.85 -2.47 -1.94
N PHE A 129 4.32 -2.96 -0.83
CA PHE A 129 2.98 -2.60 -0.39
C PHE A 129 3.02 -1.76 0.87
N ILE A 130 2.40 -0.58 0.80
CA ILE A 130 2.25 0.34 1.93
C ILE A 130 0.77 0.58 2.15
N ALA A 131 0.28 0.33 3.36
CA ALA A 131 -1.07 0.69 3.76
C ALA A 131 -1.04 1.92 4.67
N MET A 132 -1.86 2.90 4.33
CA MET A 132 -2.12 4.11 5.13
C MET A 132 -3.59 4.13 5.53
N PRO A 133 -3.96 3.37 6.60
CA PRO A 133 -5.33 3.30 7.03
C PRO A 133 -5.79 4.63 7.63
N THR A 134 -6.97 5.07 7.20
CA THR A 134 -7.66 6.24 7.74
C THR A 134 -8.97 5.77 8.36
N GLY A 135 -8.93 5.37 9.62
CA GLY A 135 -10.13 4.95 10.35
C GLY A 135 -10.81 6.08 11.10
N SER A 136 -11.98 5.78 11.67
CA SER A 136 -12.75 6.72 12.50
C SER A 136 -11.97 7.20 13.75
N VAL A 137 -10.94 6.48 14.16
CA VAL A 137 -10.04 6.82 15.28
C VAL A 137 -8.84 7.64 14.80
N GLY A 138 -8.54 7.61 13.50
CA GLY A 138 -7.33 8.20 12.89
C GLY A 138 -7.55 9.53 12.19
N ARG A 139 -8.55 10.33 12.58
CA ARG A 139 -8.85 11.61 11.91
C ARG A 139 -7.68 12.60 11.86
N GLN A 140 -6.59 12.35 12.55
CA GLN A 140 -5.48 13.29 12.64
C GLN A 140 -4.12 12.77 12.15
N ASN A 141 -3.91 11.45 12.08
CA ASN A 141 -2.63 10.90 11.63
C ASN A 141 -2.82 9.55 10.94
N PRO A 142 -2.51 9.43 9.65
CA PRO A 142 -2.45 8.14 8.98
C PRO A 142 -1.38 7.26 9.61
N VAL A 143 -1.72 6.01 9.87
CA VAL A 143 -0.78 4.98 10.31
C VAL A 143 -0.21 4.32 9.07
N LEU A 144 1.09 4.38 8.91
CA LEU A 144 1.78 3.73 7.81
C LEU A 144 2.07 2.27 8.20
N GLN A 145 1.58 1.33 7.41
CA GLN A 145 1.90 -0.09 7.53
C GLN A 145 2.65 -0.56 6.29
N GLU A 146 3.84 -1.06 6.48
CA GLU A 146 4.67 -1.58 5.40
C GLU A 146 4.80 -3.10 5.52
N ARG A 147 4.56 -3.81 4.43
CA ARG A 147 4.94 -5.21 4.30
C ARG A 147 6.30 -5.30 3.65
N THR A 148 7.29 -5.65 4.43
CA THR A 148 8.57 -6.09 3.90
C THR A 148 8.39 -7.44 3.19
N LYS A 149 9.08 -7.61 2.07
CA LYS A 149 9.15 -8.91 1.40
C LYS A 149 9.61 -9.95 2.41
N SER A 150 8.81 -10.98 2.64
CA SER A 150 9.36 -12.20 3.19
C SER A 150 10.37 -12.73 2.18
N ARG A 151 11.64 -12.70 2.52
CA ARG A 151 12.63 -13.52 1.84
C ARG A 151 12.22 -14.99 1.99
N PRO A 152 12.38 -15.80 0.97
CA PRO A 152 12.14 -17.22 1.08
C PRO A 152 12.96 -17.84 2.19
#